data_41c2b7af14a87463bb3709ddd314d208
#
_entry.id   41c2b7af14a87463bb3709ddd314d208
#
_cell.length_a   1.000
_cell.length_b   1.000
_cell.length_c   1.000
_cell.angle_alpha   90.00
_cell.angle_beta   90.00
_cell.angle_gamma   90.00
#
_symmetry.space_group_name_H-M   'P 1'
#
loop_
_entity.id
_entity.type
_entity.pdbx_description
1 polymer ?
#
loop_
_entity_poly.entity_id
_entity_poly.type
_entity_poly.pdbx_seq_one_letter_code
_entity_poly.pdbx_strand_id
1 'polypeptide(L)'
;MQLKVALDWTPNVIHAGLYVAQIENLWKDSGLEVEYISVEIDNYQKKTTQRLAEGEVHIALSPSEHLLDYRLLRETTAPIKAIATVMQQETSAFVTLPDSGITRPTQLDGKTYGGYRTQLERELLTSLIQQDGGKGDISLVTPPRLDVFDAFLQRQFEVCWVFLPWEGVIAEQMGLPLNAFHLHDFHIPYGYSPILMAQEAVLAQEEEAFQIFLQAVARGYRQAAEQPEETAKLLVEHLDHPNFQDLAFITRAMQVIAPSFLNGQQQWGVMQAERWNAYVQWLDEHHLLKRHDGTHLSADQLSTAPLYTNNLLGIF
;
A
#
# COMPACT_ATOMS: atom_id res chain seq x y z
N MET A 1 -8.13 -25.39 -7.91
CA MET A 1 -7.92 -24.81 -6.57
C MET A 1 -8.60 -23.46 -6.51
N GLN A 2 -9.18 -23.08 -5.34
CA GLN A 2 -9.69 -21.72 -5.13
C GLN A 2 -8.72 -20.90 -4.29
N LEU A 3 -8.27 -19.77 -4.80
CA LEU A 3 -7.48 -18.78 -4.05
C LEU A 3 -8.39 -17.62 -3.60
N LYS A 4 -8.37 -17.32 -2.31
CA LYS A 4 -9.04 -16.14 -1.72
C LYS A 4 -7.99 -15.07 -1.44
N VAL A 5 -8.23 -13.86 -1.93
CA VAL A 5 -7.32 -12.72 -1.84
C VAL A 5 -8.02 -11.57 -1.13
N ALA A 6 -7.55 -11.18 0.04
CA ALA A 6 -8.07 -10.02 0.76
C ALA A 6 -7.42 -8.73 0.25
N LEU A 7 -8.23 -7.78 -0.20
CA LEU A 7 -7.80 -6.45 -0.59
C LEU A 7 -7.56 -5.58 0.66
N ASP A 8 -6.57 -4.71 0.61
CA ASP A 8 -6.16 -3.85 1.73
C ASP A 8 -7.08 -2.64 1.95
N TRP A 9 -7.83 -2.27 0.94
CA TRP A 9 -8.75 -1.13 0.93
C TRP A 9 -9.98 -1.41 0.09
N THR A 10 -10.93 -0.45 0.06
CA THR A 10 -12.05 -0.48 -0.90
C THR A 10 -11.50 -0.56 -2.33
N PRO A 11 -12.17 -1.29 -3.24
CA PRO A 11 -11.74 -1.43 -4.62
C PRO A 11 -11.41 -0.09 -5.29
N ASN A 12 -10.19 0.03 -5.81
CA ASN A 12 -9.72 1.24 -6.50
C ASN A 12 -8.60 0.88 -7.51
N VAL A 13 -7.99 1.88 -8.15
CA VAL A 13 -6.99 1.70 -9.22
C VAL A 13 -5.71 1.00 -8.79
N ILE A 14 -5.39 0.94 -7.49
CA ILE A 14 -4.23 0.17 -7.01
C ILE A 14 -4.39 -1.34 -7.28
N HIS A 15 -5.62 -1.82 -7.36
CA HIS A 15 -5.97 -3.21 -7.63
C HIS A 15 -6.12 -3.52 -9.13
N ALA A 16 -5.80 -2.58 -10.01
CA ALA A 16 -6.06 -2.69 -11.46
C ALA A 16 -5.53 -3.99 -12.06
N GLY A 17 -4.28 -4.36 -11.79
CA GLY A 17 -3.71 -5.60 -12.35
C GLY A 17 -4.37 -6.88 -11.86
N LEU A 18 -4.89 -6.89 -10.63
CA LEU A 18 -5.70 -8.00 -10.09
C LEU A 18 -7.00 -8.13 -10.89
N TYR A 19 -7.71 -7.02 -11.08
CA TYR A 19 -8.98 -7.01 -11.82
C TYR A 19 -8.80 -7.31 -13.31
N VAL A 20 -7.75 -6.76 -13.95
CA VAL A 20 -7.41 -7.12 -15.34
C VAL A 20 -7.20 -8.62 -15.47
N ALA A 21 -6.42 -9.23 -14.57
CA ALA A 21 -6.17 -10.67 -14.59
C ALA A 21 -7.46 -11.48 -14.43
N GLN A 22 -8.42 -11.02 -13.62
CA GLN A 22 -9.72 -11.65 -13.42
C GLN A 22 -10.64 -11.46 -14.62
N ILE A 23 -10.81 -10.23 -15.11
CA ILE A 23 -11.72 -9.90 -16.22
C ILE A 23 -11.29 -10.65 -17.50
N GLU A 24 -9.99 -10.66 -17.80
CA GLU A 24 -9.44 -11.35 -18.95
C GLU A 24 -9.22 -12.86 -18.71
N ASN A 25 -9.52 -13.33 -17.51
CA ASN A 25 -9.36 -14.72 -17.09
C ASN A 25 -7.98 -15.30 -17.45
N LEU A 26 -6.91 -14.59 -17.04
CA LEU A 26 -5.54 -14.91 -17.44
C LEU A 26 -4.99 -16.23 -16.88
N TRP A 27 -5.77 -16.92 -16.05
CA TRP A 27 -5.48 -18.27 -15.51
C TRP A 27 -6.46 -19.36 -15.99
N LYS A 28 -7.29 -19.09 -17.03
CA LYS A 28 -8.44 -19.93 -17.46
C LYS A 28 -8.14 -21.41 -17.64
N ASP A 29 -6.98 -21.77 -18.14
CA ASP A 29 -6.66 -23.17 -18.50
C ASP A 29 -5.94 -23.92 -17.34
N SER A 30 -5.80 -23.28 -16.18
CA SER A 30 -5.06 -23.83 -15.03
C SER A 30 -5.96 -24.53 -13.99
N GLY A 31 -7.27 -24.39 -14.10
CA GLY A 31 -8.21 -24.84 -13.06
C GLY A 31 -8.15 -24.00 -11.77
N LEU A 32 -7.51 -22.82 -11.81
CA LEU A 32 -7.47 -21.88 -10.70
C LEU A 32 -8.74 -21.01 -10.71
N GLU A 33 -9.39 -20.88 -9.56
CA GLU A 33 -10.44 -19.92 -9.30
C GLU A 33 -9.94 -18.89 -8.31
N VAL A 34 -10.21 -17.60 -8.54
CA VAL A 34 -9.75 -16.51 -7.67
C VAL A 34 -10.95 -15.69 -7.21
N GLU A 35 -11.02 -15.48 -5.89
CA GLU A 35 -12.03 -14.66 -5.23
C GLU A 35 -11.36 -13.48 -4.54
N TYR A 36 -11.71 -12.23 -4.90
CA TYR A 36 -11.26 -11.03 -4.19
C TYR A 36 -12.26 -10.67 -3.09
N ILE A 37 -11.74 -10.48 -1.87
CA ILE A 37 -12.52 -10.12 -0.68
C ILE A 37 -12.16 -8.70 -0.29
N SER A 38 -13.10 -7.78 -0.49
CA SER A 38 -12.96 -6.39 -0.04
C SER A 38 -13.06 -6.29 1.47
N VAL A 39 -12.36 -5.34 2.05
CA VAL A 39 -12.46 -4.97 3.48
C VAL A 39 -13.86 -4.43 3.85
N GLU A 40 -14.68 -4.09 2.86
CA GLU A 40 -16.06 -3.62 3.06
C GLU A 40 -16.99 -4.71 3.59
N ILE A 41 -16.65 -6.00 3.40
CA ILE A 41 -17.47 -7.16 3.82
C ILE A 41 -17.80 -7.13 5.33
N ASP A 42 -16.92 -6.54 6.14
CA ASP A 42 -17.12 -6.39 7.58
C ASP A 42 -16.94 -4.92 8.04
N ASN A 43 -17.07 -3.98 7.12
CA ASN A 43 -16.90 -2.57 7.39
C ASN A 43 -15.54 -2.25 8.03
N TYR A 44 -14.46 -2.81 7.47
CA TYR A 44 -13.05 -2.61 7.86
C TYR A 44 -12.72 -3.05 9.31
N GLN A 45 -13.51 -3.94 9.91
CA GLN A 45 -13.28 -4.36 11.29
C GLN A 45 -12.08 -5.31 11.43
N LYS A 46 -11.89 -6.20 10.45
CA LYS A 46 -10.83 -7.21 10.48
C LYS A 46 -9.71 -6.87 9.52
N LYS A 47 -8.48 -6.82 10.04
CA LYS A 47 -7.29 -6.59 9.21
C LYS A 47 -7.05 -7.76 8.25
N THR A 48 -6.55 -7.48 7.05
CA THR A 48 -6.20 -8.50 6.04
C THR A 48 -5.16 -9.49 6.55
N THR A 49 -4.15 -9.01 7.31
CA THR A 49 -3.16 -9.86 7.98
C THR A 49 -3.77 -10.83 8.99
N GLN A 50 -4.82 -10.40 9.69
CA GLN A 50 -5.54 -11.28 10.61
C GLN A 50 -6.32 -12.35 9.86
N ARG A 51 -7.02 -11.99 8.77
CA ARG A 51 -7.70 -12.97 7.90
C ARG A 51 -6.73 -14.01 7.36
N LEU A 52 -5.55 -13.56 6.93
CA LEU A 52 -4.49 -14.44 6.46
C LEU A 52 -4.01 -15.39 7.56
N ALA A 53 -3.73 -14.86 8.75
CA ALA A 53 -3.24 -15.64 9.89
C ALA A 53 -4.24 -16.70 10.37
N GLU A 54 -5.54 -16.40 10.30
CA GLU A 54 -6.63 -17.30 10.67
C GLU A 54 -7.02 -18.28 9.52
N GLY A 55 -6.37 -18.17 8.35
CA GLY A 55 -6.61 -19.05 7.20
C GLY A 55 -7.94 -18.78 6.46
N GLU A 56 -8.58 -17.63 6.66
CA GLU A 56 -9.79 -17.23 5.93
C GLU A 56 -9.48 -16.91 4.46
N VAL A 57 -8.25 -16.44 4.21
CA VAL A 57 -7.73 -16.10 2.88
C VAL A 57 -6.36 -16.74 2.66
N HIS A 58 -5.97 -16.93 1.41
CA HIS A 58 -4.69 -17.48 1.00
C HIS A 58 -3.65 -16.39 0.76
N ILE A 59 -4.12 -15.22 0.32
CA ILE A 59 -3.30 -14.04 0.04
C ILE A 59 -3.95 -12.83 0.72
N ALA A 60 -3.13 -11.96 1.29
CA ALA A 60 -3.57 -10.67 1.83
C ALA A 60 -2.74 -9.54 1.24
N LEU A 61 -3.40 -8.48 0.79
CA LEU A 61 -2.75 -7.20 0.53
C LEU A 61 -2.65 -6.42 1.82
N SER A 62 -1.52 -5.78 2.06
CA SER A 62 -1.31 -4.89 3.21
C SER A 62 0.00 -4.11 3.06
N PRO A 63 0.16 -2.96 3.72
CA PRO A 63 1.47 -2.31 3.82
C PRO A 63 2.53 -3.19 4.51
N SER A 64 3.79 -2.99 4.16
CA SER A 64 4.91 -3.81 4.66
C SER A 64 5.11 -3.76 6.17
N GLU A 65 4.75 -2.65 6.82
CA GLU A 65 4.78 -2.54 8.29
C GLU A 65 3.88 -3.55 8.99
N HIS A 66 2.77 -3.96 8.38
CA HIS A 66 1.93 -5.01 8.94
C HIS A 66 2.59 -6.39 8.88
N LEU A 67 3.39 -6.66 7.85
CA LEU A 67 4.22 -7.87 7.79
C LEU A 67 5.27 -7.84 8.90
N LEU A 68 5.95 -6.69 9.08
CA LEU A 68 6.95 -6.53 10.13
C LEU A 68 6.32 -6.70 11.52
N ASP A 69 5.18 -6.05 11.79
CA ASP A 69 4.45 -6.22 13.05
C ASP A 69 4.10 -7.69 13.29
N TYR A 70 3.55 -8.36 12.29
CA TYR A 70 3.13 -9.74 12.44
C TYR A 70 4.31 -10.72 12.61
N ARG A 71 5.37 -10.55 11.81
CA ARG A 71 6.48 -11.49 11.73
C ARG A 71 7.52 -11.32 12.83
N LEU A 72 7.83 -10.08 13.16
CA LEU A 72 8.96 -9.74 14.02
C LEU A 72 8.54 -9.34 15.42
N LEU A 73 7.38 -8.70 15.54
CA LEU A 73 6.96 -8.10 16.80
C LEU A 73 5.97 -8.98 17.56
N ARG A 74 5.43 -10.02 16.94
CA ARG A 74 4.54 -11.01 17.56
C ARG A 74 5.20 -12.39 17.57
N GLU A 75 4.97 -13.14 18.64
CA GLU A 75 5.19 -14.57 18.61
C GLU A 75 4.09 -15.22 17.77
N THR A 76 4.43 -15.70 16.58
CA THR A 76 3.46 -16.34 15.69
C THR A 76 3.88 -17.76 15.34
N THR A 77 2.90 -18.67 15.31
CA THR A 77 3.06 -20.06 14.85
C THR A 77 2.81 -20.22 13.35
N ALA A 78 2.28 -19.19 12.70
CA ALA A 78 1.96 -19.19 11.27
C ALA A 78 2.79 -18.09 10.55
N PRO A 79 4.06 -18.36 10.22
CA PRO A 79 4.91 -17.37 9.55
C PRO A 79 4.34 -16.98 8.19
N ILE A 80 4.21 -15.67 7.96
CA ILE A 80 3.79 -15.08 6.70
C ILE A 80 4.98 -14.43 5.99
N LYS A 81 4.90 -14.32 4.67
CA LYS A 81 5.95 -13.79 3.81
C LYS A 81 5.35 -12.95 2.69
N ALA A 82 6.02 -11.87 2.32
CA ALA A 82 5.69 -11.12 1.12
C ALA A 82 6.09 -11.92 -0.13
N ILE A 83 5.20 -11.95 -1.12
CA ILE A 83 5.37 -12.71 -2.37
C ILE A 83 5.40 -11.83 -3.61
N ALA A 84 4.95 -10.59 -3.50
CA ALA A 84 5.09 -9.54 -4.52
C ALA A 84 4.82 -8.17 -3.89
N THR A 85 5.34 -7.10 -4.49
CA THR A 85 4.86 -5.74 -4.24
C THR A 85 3.89 -5.30 -5.33
N VAL A 86 2.87 -4.53 -4.98
CA VAL A 86 1.94 -3.98 -5.97
C VAL A 86 2.58 -2.82 -6.71
N MET A 87 3.23 -1.91 -5.98
CA MET A 87 3.88 -0.73 -6.55
C MET A 87 5.37 -0.73 -6.28
N GLN A 88 6.13 -0.27 -7.26
CA GLN A 88 7.57 -0.10 -7.17
C GLN A 88 7.97 1.24 -6.58
N GLN A 89 7.10 2.24 -6.71
CA GLN A 89 7.32 3.59 -6.19
C GLN A 89 6.21 3.96 -5.20
N GLU A 90 6.58 4.75 -4.17
CA GLU A 90 5.62 5.35 -3.26
C GLU A 90 4.82 6.44 -4.00
N THR A 91 3.51 6.39 -3.87
CA THR A 91 2.58 7.31 -4.54
C THR A 91 1.72 8.09 -3.56
N SER A 92 2.00 7.98 -2.26
CA SER A 92 1.35 8.79 -1.25
C SER A 92 2.18 10.03 -0.90
N ALA A 93 1.54 11.02 -0.29
CA ALA A 93 2.20 12.21 0.22
C ALA A 93 1.45 12.78 1.42
N PHE A 94 2.16 13.47 2.29
CA PHE A 94 1.53 14.41 3.21
C PHE A 94 1.14 15.65 2.43
N VAL A 95 -0.11 16.09 2.57
CA VAL A 95 -0.64 17.21 1.79
C VAL A 95 -1.23 18.30 2.65
N THR A 96 -1.16 19.54 2.14
CA THR A 96 -1.86 20.71 2.70
C THR A 96 -2.63 21.42 1.60
N LEU A 97 -3.63 22.20 2.00
CA LEU A 97 -4.41 23.00 1.06
C LEU A 97 -3.57 24.14 0.47
N PRO A 98 -3.80 24.56 -0.77
CA PRO A 98 -2.98 25.56 -1.46
C PRO A 98 -2.99 26.93 -0.77
N ASP A 99 -4.11 27.29 -0.13
CA ASP A 99 -4.30 28.56 0.58
C ASP A 99 -3.94 28.49 2.08
N SER A 100 -3.41 27.35 2.56
CA SER A 100 -2.95 27.20 3.95
C SER A 100 -1.72 28.05 4.28
N GLY A 101 -0.98 28.51 3.25
CA GLY A 101 0.33 29.14 3.41
C GLY A 101 1.45 28.16 3.76
N ILE A 102 1.16 26.84 3.82
CA ILE A 102 2.12 25.79 4.13
C ILE A 102 2.65 25.20 2.83
N THR A 103 3.88 25.54 2.47
CA THR A 103 4.52 25.13 1.19
C THR A 103 5.79 24.31 1.43
N ARG A 104 6.15 24.07 2.70
CA ARG A 104 7.29 23.24 3.10
C ARG A 104 7.05 22.61 4.47
N PRO A 105 7.63 21.44 4.76
CA PRO A 105 7.37 20.69 6.00
C PRO A 105 7.66 21.42 7.29
N THR A 106 8.68 22.28 7.37
CA THR A 106 8.96 23.08 8.59
C THR A 106 7.79 23.92 9.06
N GLN A 107 6.90 24.33 8.15
CA GLN A 107 5.73 25.14 8.48
C GLN A 107 4.58 24.32 9.11
N LEU A 108 4.74 22.99 9.17
CA LEU A 108 3.83 22.09 9.87
C LEU A 108 4.03 22.09 11.39
N ASP A 109 5.14 22.63 11.91
CA ASP A 109 5.33 22.76 13.36
C ASP A 109 4.16 23.49 14.01
N GLY A 110 3.60 22.89 15.06
CA GLY A 110 2.44 23.38 15.79
C GLY A 110 1.08 23.19 15.09
N LYS A 111 1.05 22.48 13.94
CA LYS A 111 -0.16 22.19 13.19
C LYS A 111 -0.81 20.86 13.63
N THR A 112 -2.00 20.60 13.10
CA THR A 112 -2.76 19.39 13.37
C THR A 112 -2.76 18.46 12.15
N TYR A 113 -2.38 17.21 12.36
CA TYR A 113 -2.46 16.13 11.40
C TYR A 113 -3.71 15.29 11.65
N GLY A 114 -4.49 15.07 10.61
CA GLY A 114 -5.62 14.12 10.62
C GLY A 114 -5.21 12.78 9.99
N GLY A 115 -5.33 11.70 10.77
CA GLY A 115 -4.97 10.36 10.31
C GLY A 115 -5.40 9.27 11.30
N TYR A 116 -4.76 8.12 11.22
CA TYR A 116 -5.16 6.91 11.97
C TYR A 116 -4.48 6.77 13.35
N ARG A 117 -3.69 7.75 13.77
CA ARG A 117 -2.94 7.79 15.04
C ARG A 117 -1.97 6.63 15.23
N THR A 118 -1.43 6.08 14.17
CA THR A 118 -0.37 5.10 14.31
C THR A 118 0.93 5.79 14.75
N GLN A 119 1.77 5.08 15.51
CA GLN A 119 3.08 5.61 15.87
C GLN A 119 3.93 5.84 14.61
N LEU A 120 3.80 4.98 13.61
CA LEU A 120 4.50 5.11 12.33
C LEU A 120 4.14 6.42 11.61
N GLU A 121 2.83 6.73 11.45
CA GLU A 121 2.42 8.00 10.80
C GLU A 121 3.00 9.22 11.50
N ARG A 122 2.98 9.21 12.83
CA ARG A 122 3.56 10.28 13.63
C ARG A 122 5.05 10.45 13.34
N GLU A 123 5.81 9.35 13.37
CA GLU A 123 7.27 9.37 13.18
C GLU A 123 7.64 9.78 11.75
N LEU A 124 6.91 9.31 10.75
CA LEU A 124 7.10 9.72 9.36
C LEU A 124 6.91 11.23 9.20
N LEU A 125 5.83 11.78 9.74
CA LEU A 125 5.54 13.22 9.65
C LEU A 125 6.53 14.04 10.49
N THR A 126 6.86 13.60 11.71
CA THR A 126 7.88 14.24 12.55
C THR A 126 9.23 14.28 11.84
N SER A 127 9.66 13.15 11.27
CA SER A 127 10.93 13.07 10.51
C SER A 127 10.91 13.98 9.28
N LEU A 128 9.78 14.03 8.55
CA LEU A 128 9.62 14.92 7.40
C LEU A 128 9.84 16.39 7.80
N ILE A 129 9.23 16.83 8.90
CA ILE A 129 9.38 18.19 9.42
C ILE A 129 10.85 18.47 9.86
N GLN A 130 11.47 17.49 10.54
CA GLN A 130 12.84 17.63 11.05
C GLN A 130 13.88 17.64 9.93
N GLN A 131 13.71 16.83 8.88
CA GLN A 131 14.58 16.84 7.70
C GLN A 131 14.54 18.19 6.96
N ASP A 132 13.42 18.92 7.06
CA ASP A 132 13.28 20.27 6.53
C ASP A 132 13.71 21.36 7.55
N GLY A 133 14.27 20.97 8.71
CA GLY A 133 14.83 21.86 9.73
C GLY A 133 13.84 22.33 10.81
N GLY A 134 12.65 21.72 10.90
CA GLY A 134 11.66 21.98 11.95
C GLY A 134 11.89 21.15 13.22
N LYS A 135 10.98 21.27 14.19
CA LYS A 135 11.06 20.58 15.48
C LYS A 135 10.34 19.22 15.45
N GLY A 136 9.39 19.03 14.53
CA GLY A 136 8.49 17.87 14.51
C GLY A 136 7.35 17.97 15.52
N ASP A 137 6.98 19.17 15.92
CA ASP A 137 5.87 19.40 16.85
C ASP A 137 4.55 19.34 16.07
N ILE A 138 3.76 18.27 16.27
CA ILE A 138 2.51 18.05 15.56
C ILE A 138 1.42 17.48 16.50
N SER A 139 0.23 18.04 16.41
CA SER A 139 -0.96 17.52 17.10
C SER A 139 -1.66 16.48 16.21
N LEU A 140 -2.27 15.44 16.82
CA LEU A 140 -2.94 14.37 16.09
C LEU A 140 -4.44 14.36 16.38
N VAL A 141 -5.25 14.29 15.34
CA VAL A 141 -6.70 14.01 15.42
C VAL A 141 -7.04 12.79 14.57
N THR A 142 -8.12 12.10 14.94
CA THR A 142 -8.57 10.91 14.20
C THR A 142 -10.03 11.09 13.82
N PRO A 143 -10.30 11.53 12.59
CA PRO A 143 -11.64 11.50 12.01
C PRO A 143 -12.13 10.05 11.85
N PRO A 144 -13.42 9.81 11.54
CA PRO A 144 -13.88 8.52 11.06
C PRO A 144 -13.03 8.05 9.87
N ARG A 145 -12.73 6.75 9.81
CA ARG A 145 -11.68 6.22 8.92
C ARG A 145 -11.85 6.59 7.45
N LEU A 146 -13.07 6.57 6.93
CA LEU A 146 -13.36 6.87 5.52
C LEU A 146 -13.51 8.37 5.25
N ASP A 147 -13.61 9.19 6.29
CA ASP A 147 -13.91 10.63 6.18
C ASP A 147 -12.65 11.50 6.35
N VAL A 148 -11.45 10.91 6.40
CA VAL A 148 -10.21 11.67 6.65
C VAL A 148 -10.01 12.76 5.60
N PHE A 149 -10.18 12.44 4.32
CA PHE A 149 -9.98 13.42 3.26
C PHE A 149 -11.09 14.48 3.22
N ASP A 150 -12.34 14.10 3.45
CA ASP A 150 -13.46 15.03 3.55
C ASP A 150 -13.29 15.99 4.74
N ALA A 151 -12.87 15.50 5.89
CA ALA A 151 -12.57 16.31 7.07
C ALA A 151 -11.40 17.29 6.81
N PHE A 152 -10.39 16.87 6.04
CA PHE A 152 -9.31 17.73 5.58
C PHE A 152 -9.83 18.86 4.65
N LEU A 153 -10.67 18.54 3.68
CA LEU A 153 -11.29 19.52 2.78
C LEU A 153 -12.18 20.51 3.58
N GLN A 154 -12.80 20.06 4.65
CA GLN A 154 -13.57 20.89 5.59
C GLN A 154 -12.68 21.67 6.58
N ARG A 155 -11.34 21.59 6.46
CA ARG A 155 -10.36 22.32 7.29
C ARG A 155 -10.43 21.98 8.77
N GLN A 156 -10.76 20.73 9.11
CA GLN A 156 -10.76 20.28 10.51
C GLN A 156 -9.32 20.08 11.03
N PHE A 157 -8.34 20.01 10.14
CA PHE A 157 -6.90 19.94 10.39
C PHE A 157 -6.12 20.41 9.16
N GLU A 158 -4.83 20.70 9.32
CA GLU A 158 -4.03 21.34 8.28
C GLU A 158 -3.31 20.36 7.34
N VAL A 159 -3.02 19.14 7.80
CA VAL A 159 -2.29 18.14 7.01
C VAL A 159 -2.91 16.77 7.15
N CYS A 160 -2.95 16.02 6.03
CA CYS A 160 -3.27 14.59 6.01
C CYS A 160 -2.34 13.83 5.07
N TRP A 161 -2.33 12.51 5.21
CA TRP A 161 -1.60 11.61 4.32
C TRP A 161 -2.58 11.01 3.32
N VAL A 162 -2.34 11.21 2.03
CA VAL A 162 -3.25 10.82 0.95
C VAL A 162 -2.55 9.92 -0.06
N PHE A 163 -3.34 9.10 -0.74
CA PHE A 163 -2.94 8.36 -1.91
C PHE A 163 -3.20 9.22 -3.15
N LEU A 164 -2.14 9.79 -3.73
CA LEU A 164 -2.25 10.77 -4.81
C LEU A 164 -3.02 10.28 -6.04
N PRO A 165 -2.92 8.99 -6.46
CA PRO A 165 -3.73 8.47 -7.55
C PRO A 165 -5.24 8.42 -7.25
N TRP A 166 -5.68 8.70 -6.02
CA TRP A 166 -7.10 8.72 -5.64
C TRP A 166 -7.49 10.08 -5.08
N GLU A 167 -7.16 10.40 -3.85
CA GLU A 167 -7.48 11.70 -3.23
C GLU A 167 -6.83 12.87 -3.95
N GLY A 168 -5.62 12.69 -4.52
CA GLY A 168 -4.98 13.71 -5.34
C GLY A 168 -5.76 14.00 -6.61
N VAL A 169 -6.33 12.97 -7.26
CA VAL A 169 -7.17 13.13 -8.46
C VAL A 169 -8.53 13.75 -8.09
N ILE A 170 -9.12 13.41 -6.93
CA ILE A 170 -10.32 14.09 -6.42
C ILE A 170 -10.05 15.60 -6.27
N ALA A 171 -8.94 15.97 -5.63
CA ALA A 171 -8.56 17.37 -5.45
C ALA A 171 -8.31 18.07 -6.80
N GLU A 172 -7.67 17.41 -7.76
CA GLU A 172 -7.46 17.91 -9.13
C GLU A 172 -8.80 18.22 -9.81
N GLN A 173 -9.79 17.31 -9.76
CA GLN A 173 -11.12 17.52 -10.32
C GLN A 173 -11.89 18.68 -9.66
N MET A 174 -11.62 18.94 -8.38
CA MET A 174 -12.17 20.07 -7.63
C MET A 174 -11.44 21.39 -7.93
N GLY A 175 -10.37 21.37 -8.73
CA GLY A 175 -9.52 22.54 -8.99
C GLY A 175 -8.69 22.98 -7.78
N LEU A 176 -8.38 22.05 -6.87
CA LEU A 176 -7.59 22.27 -5.64
C LEU A 176 -6.19 21.67 -5.80
N PRO A 177 -5.18 22.41 -6.30
CA PRO A 177 -3.81 21.91 -6.37
C PRO A 177 -3.23 21.79 -4.96
N LEU A 178 -3.10 20.56 -4.46
CA LEU A 178 -2.53 20.31 -3.12
C LEU A 178 -1.02 20.61 -3.09
N ASN A 179 -0.52 21.15 -1.98
CA ASN A 179 0.90 21.13 -1.69
C ASN A 179 1.24 19.73 -1.18
N ALA A 180 2.04 18.98 -1.91
CA ALA A 180 2.40 17.60 -1.60
C ALA A 180 3.86 17.52 -1.12
N PHE A 181 4.08 16.79 -0.01
CA PHE A 181 5.40 16.53 0.57
C PHE A 181 5.63 15.01 0.53
N HIS A 182 6.51 14.58 -0.37
CA HIS A 182 6.85 13.17 -0.54
C HIS A 182 7.96 12.76 0.42
N LEU A 183 7.87 11.55 0.99
CA LEU A 183 8.87 11.04 1.92
C LEU A 183 10.27 10.96 1.28
N HIS A 184 10.34 10.55 0.01
CA HIS A 184 11.62 10.40 -0.70
C HIS A 184 12.36 11.74 -0.92
N ASP A 185 11.66 12.88 -1.05
CA ASP A 185 12.27 14.20 -1.20
C ASP A 185 13.04 14.61 0.07
N PHE A 186 12.69 14.00 1.20
CA PHE A 186 13.32 14.23 2.52
C PHE A 186 14.13 13.02 3.00
N HIS A 187 14.54 12.14 2.10
CA HIS A 187 15.37 10.96 2.38
C HIS A 187 14.81 10.03 3.45
N ILE A 188 13.48 9.99 3.59
CA ILE A 188 12.80 9.07 4.50
C ILE A 188 12.47 7.80 3.73
N PRO A 189 13.12 6.67 4.03
CA PRO A 189 12.80 5.41 3.38
C PRO A 189 11.42 4.95 3.85
N TYR A 190 10.58 4.54 2.91
CA TYR A 190 9.33 3.87 3.20
C TYR A 190 9.34 2.48 2.56
N GLY A 191 8.74 1.53 3.25
CA GLY A 191 8.66 0.15 2.78
C GLY A 191 7.86 0.00 1.50
N TYR A 192 7.43 -1.21 1.23
CA TYR A 192 6.52 -1.48 0.12
C TYR A 192 5.06 -1.34 0.61
N SER A 193 4.21 -0.65 -0.16
CA SER A 193 2.80 -0.48 0.17
C SER A 193 1.93 -0.39 -1.09
N PRO A 194 0.97 -1.34 -1.26
CA PRO A 194 0.86 -2.59 -0.53
C PRO A 194 1.76 -3.71 -1.09
N ILE A 195 1.91 -4.76 -0.30
CA ILE A 195 2.50 -6.05 -0.70
C ILE A 195 1.45 -7.15 -0.67
N LEU A 196 1.62 -8.18 -1.48
CA LEU A 196 0.90 -9.45 -1.38
C LEU A 196 1.64 -10.36 -0.40
N MET A 197 0.93 -10.93 0.55
CA MET A 197 1.48 -11.82 1.57
C MET A 197 0.75 -13.15 1.60
N ALA A 198 1.46 -14.22 1.95
CA ALA A 198 0.89 -15.55 2.15
C ALA A 198 1.56 -16.25 3.34
N GLN A 199 0.89 -17.28 3.89
CA GLN A 199 1.49 -18.15 4.90
C GLN A 199 2.54 -19.06 4.26
N GLU A 200 3.72 -19.21 4.86
CA GLU A 200 4.82 -20.03 4.32
C GLU A 200 4.41 -21.50 4.14
N ALA A 201 3.62 -22.04 5.08
CA ALA A 201 3.14 -23.42 4.99
C ALA A 201 2.21 -23.63 3.79
N VAL A 202 1.32 -22.67 3.50
CA VAL A 202 0.40 -22.73 2.36
C VAL A 202 1.16 -22.55 1.04
N LEU A 203 2.13 -21.63 1.02
CA LEU A 203 3.02 -21.46 -0.15
C LEU A 203 3.75 -22.74 -0.51
N ALA A 204 4.27 -23.47 0.48
CA ALA A 204 4.99 -24.73 0.24
C ALA A 204 4.09 -25.87 -0.25
N GLN A 205 2.80 -25.84 0.09
CA GLN A 205 1.84 -26.86 -0.31
C GLN A 205 1.24 -26.59 -1.70
N GLU A 206 1.03 -25.33 -2.03
CA GLU A 206 0.28 -24.88 -3.21
C GLU A 206 1.13 -23.98 -4.15
N GLU A 207 2.44 -24.19 -4.18
CA GLU A 207 3.40 -23.32 -4.87
C GLU A 207 3.01 -23.05 -6.33
N GLU A 208 2.58 -24.08 -7.07
CA GLU A 208 2.16 -23.97 -8.46
C GLU A 208 0.96 -22.99 -8.64
N ALA A 209 -0.03 -23.07 -7.76
CA ALA A 209 -1.19 -22.20 -7.81
C ALA A 209 -0.81 -20.73 -7.56
N PHE A 210 0.11 -20.48 -6.62
CA PHE A 210 0.64 -19.13 -6.38
C PHE A 210 1.46 -18.62 -7.55
N GLN A 211 2.28 -19.46 -8.20
CA GLN A 211 3.03 -19.09 -9.39
C GLN A 211 2.10 -18.70 -10.55
N ILE A 212 1.08 -19.51 -10.83
CA ILE A 212 0.07 -19.23 -11.86
C ILE A 212 -0.63 -17.90 -11.57
N PHE A 213 -1.08 -17.70 -10.32
CA PHE A 213 -1.74 -16.47 -9.91
C PHE A 213 -0.84 -15.26 -10.11
N LEU A 214 0.39 -15.28 -9.58
CA LEU A 214 1.31 -14.15 -9.65
C LEU A 214 1.74 -13.83 -11.09
N GLN A 215 1.94 -14.83 -11.95
CA GLN A 215 2.24 -14.61 -13.37
C GLN A 215 1.07 -13.95 -14.10
N ALA A 216 -0.16 -14.39 -13.84
CA ALA A 216 -1.36 -13.76 -14.40
C ALA A 216 -1.52 -12.31 -13.92
N VAL A 217 -1.35 -12.08 -12.61
CA VAL A 217 -1.43 -10.74 -12.01
C VAL A 217 -0.31 -9.83 -12.54
N ALA A 218 0.91 -10.34 -12.71
CA ALA A 218 2.02 -9.59 -13.31
C ALA A 218 1.69 -9.13 -14.74
N ARG A 219 1.02 -9.98 -15.54
CA ARG A 219 0.52 -9.59 -16.87
C ARG A 219 -0.54 -8.49 -16.77
N GLY A 220 -1.47 -8.61 -15.84
CA GLY A 220 -2.49 -7.59 -15.58
C GLY A 220 -1.91 -6.24 -15.18
N TYR A 221 -0.92 -6.20 -14.28
CA TYR A 221 -0.25 -4.95 -13.90
C TYR A 221 0.63 -4.39 -15.02
N ARG A 222 1.24 -5.23 -15.86
CA ARG A 222 1.95 -4.76 -17.05
C ARG A 222 0.99 -4.08 -18.03
N GLN A 223 -0.15 -4.68 -18.32
CA GLN A 223 -1.19 -4.06 -19.14
C GLN A 223 -1.67 -2.73 -18.54
N ALA A 224 -1.93 -2.70 -17.23
CA ALA A 224 -2.34 -1.48 -16.52
C ALA A 224 -1.27 -0.38 -16.59
N ALA A 225 0.02 -0.74 -16.59
CA ALA A 225 1.12 0.20 -16.74
C ALA A 225 1.29 0.73 -18.17
N GLU A 226 1.18 -0.16 -19.16
CA GLU A 226 1.42 0.14 -20.57
C GLU A 226 0.20 0.77 -21.27
N GLN A 227 -1.01 0.45 -20.80
CA GLN A 227 -2.28 0.85 -21.41
C GLN A 227 -3.28 1.36 -20.35
N PRO A 228 -2.95 2.45 -19.64
CA PRO A 228 -3.77 2.94 -18.51
C PRO A 228 -5.19 3.36 -18.93
N GLU A 229 -5.38 3.93 -20.11
CA GLU A 229 -6.68 4.39 -20.61
C GLU A 229 -7.60 3.23 -21.01
N GLU A 230 -7.05 2.21 -21.68
CA GLU A 230 -7.76 0.98 -22.01
C GLU A 230 -8.09 0.19 -20.76
N THR A 231 -7.17 0.15 -19.81
CA THR A 231 -7.41 -0.48 -18.50
C THR A 231 -8.53 0.24 -17.76
N ALA A 232 -8.56 1.58 -17.75
CA ALA A 232 -9.64 2.35 -17.13
C ALA A 232 -11.02 1.98 -17.72
N LYS A 233 -11.12 1.88 -19.05
CA LYS A 233 -12.36 1.46 -19.74
C LYS A 233 -12.75 0.05 -19.32
N LEU A 234 -11.79 -0.90 -19.33
CA LEU A 234 -12.01 -2.28 -18.94
C LEU A 234 -12.56 -2.38 -17.52
N LEU A 235 -11.98 -1.64 -16.57
CA LEU A 235 -12.43 -1.62 -15.17
C LEU A 235 -13.85 -1.08 -15.03
N VAL A 236 -14.15 0.05 -15.67
CA VAL A 236 -15.48 0.69 -15.61
C VAL A 236 -16.55 -0.18 -16.26
N GLU A 237 -16.25 -0.87 -17.36
CA GLU A 237 -17.20 -1.72 -18.08
C GLU A 237 -17.53 -3.03 -17.33
N HIS A 238 -16.61 -3.55 -16.51
CA HIS A 238 -16.75 -4.89 -15.94
C HIS A 238 -16.91 -4.93 -14.42
N LEU A 239 -16.58 -3.83 -13.71
CA LEU A 239 -16.69 -3.81 -12.25
C LEU A 239 -17.96 -3.07 -11.80
N ASP A 240 -18.89 -3.83 -11.23
CA ASP A 240 -20.09 -3.26 -10.60
C ASP A 240 -19.77 -2.79 -9.18
N HIS A 241 -19.05 -1.67 -9.11
CA HIS A 241 -18.67 -1.04 -7.84
C HIS A 241 -18.75 0.48 -7.95
N PRO A 242 -19.26 1.21 -6.92
CA PRO A 242 -19.41 2.67 -6.97
C PRO A 242 -18.15 3.44 -7.38
N ASN A 243 -16.98 2.96 -6.97
CA ASN A 243 -15.69 3.57 -7.29
C ASN A 243 -15.31 3.52 -8.78
N PHE A 244 -15.94 2.67 -9.58
CA PHE A 244 -15.62 2.50 -11.01
C PHE A 244 -16.72 3.01 -11.95
N GLN A 245 -17.55 3.97 -11.51
CA GLN A 245 -18.64 4.50 -12.34
C GLN A 245 -18.25 5.73 -13.17
N ASP A 246 -17.18 6.44 -12.80
CA ASP A 246 -16.70 7.64 -13.51
C ASP A 246 -15.47 7.32 -14.35
N LEU A 247 -15.66 7.14 -15.66
CA LEU A 247 -14.57 6.82 -16.59
C LEU A 247 -13.49 7.93 -16.63
N ALA A 248 -13.87 9.19 -16.55
CA ALA A 248 -12.91 10.29 -16.61
C ALA A 248 -12.01 10.30 -15.37
N PHE A 249 -12.61 10.09 -14.20
CA PHE A 249 -11.89 9.94 -12.94
C PHE A 249 -10.95 8.74 -12.97
N ILE A 250 -11.46 7.55 -13.31
CA ILE A 250 -10.65 6.32 -13.35
C ILE A 250 -9.53 6.41 -14.38
N THR A 251 -9.79 7.00 -15.56
CA THR A 251 -8.73 7.23 -16.56
C THR A 251 -7.61 8.10 -15.99
N ARG A 252 -7.97 9.21 -15.33
CA ARG A 252 -6.97 10.09 -14.72
C ARG A 252 -6.21 9.40 -13.60
N ALA A 253 -6.90 8.68 -12.73
CA ALA A 253 -6.30 7.90 -11.63
C ALA A 253 -5.33 6.83 -12.17
N MET A 254 -5.71 6.12 -13.23
CA MET A 254 -4.84 5.15 -13.91
C MET A 254 -3.60 5.80 -14.52
N GLN A 255 -3.72 6.95 -15.18
CA GLN A 255 -2.57 7.70 -15.71
C GLN A 255 -1.59 8.12 -14.62
N VAL A 256 -2.08 8.47 -13.43
CA VAL A 256 -1.23 8.85 -12.29
C VAL A 256 -0.53 7.64 -11.67
N ILE A 257 -1.21 6.51 -11.51
CA ILE A 257 -0.64 5.35 -10.83
C ILE A 257 0.22 4.46 -11.74
N ALA A 258 -0.09 4.36 -13.02
CA ALA A 258 0.52 3.42 -13.96
C ALA A 258 2.07 3.40 -13.93
N PRO A 259 2.78 4.56 -13.84
CA PRO A 259 4.23 4.59 -13.78
C PRO A 259 4.82 3.90 -12.53
N SER A 260 4.02 3.72 -11.47
CA SER A 260 4.48 3.12 -10.21
C SER A 260 4.44 1.59 -10.20
N PHE A 261 3.78 0.94 -11.15
CA PHE A 261 3.60 -0.51 -11.13
C PHE A 261 4.85 -1.29 -11.50
N LEU A 262 5.66 -0.79 -12.41
CA LEU A 262 6.83 -1.50 -12.94
C LEU A 262 8.14 -0.86 -12.46
N ASN A 263 9.15 -1.72 -12.22
CA ASN A 263 10.50 -1.24 -11.92
C ASN A 263 11.23 -0.77 -13.19
N GLY A 264 12.46 -0.28 -13.05
CA GLY A 264 13.29 0.18 -14.17
C GLY A 264 13.63 -0.92 -15.22
N GLN A 265 13.39 -2.19 -14.89
CA GLN A 265 13.54 -3.34 -15.79
C GLN A 265 12.20 -3.81 -16.36
N GLN A 266 11.15 -3.02 -16.21
CA GLN A 266 9.79 -3.34 -16.67
C GLN A 266 9.21 -4.62 -16.04
N GLN A 267 9.56 -4.87 -14.78
CA GLN A 267 9.06 -6.02 -14.02
C GLN A 267 8.12 -5.56 -12.92
N TRP A 268 7.03 -6.28 -12.74
CA TRP A 268 6.11 -6.12 -11.63
C TRP A 268 6.46 -7.08 -10.48
N GLY A 269 6.14 -6.70 -9.28
CA GLY A 269 6.14 -7.57 -8.10
C GLY A 269 7.48 -7.72 -7.40
N VAL A 270 8.59 -7.37 -8.06
CA VAL A 270 9.95 -7.60 -7.56
C VAL A 270 10.25 -6.74 -6.35
N MET A 271 10.79 -7.37 -5.31
CA MET A 271 11.25 -6.68 -4.10
C MET A 271 12.77 -6.75 -4.00
N GLN A 272 13.38 -5.68 -3.47
CA GLN A 272 14.82 -5.51 -3.35
C GLN A 272 15.24 -5.52 -1.87
N ALA A 273 16.33 -6.21 -1.56
CA ALA A 273 16.86 -6.31 -0.19
C ALA A 273 17.27 -4.93 0.36
N GLU A 274 17.82 -4.08 -0.50
CA GLU A 274 18.27 -2.74 -0.13
C GLU A 274 17.12 -1.89 0.41
N ARG A 275 15.95 -1.95 -0.24
CA ARG A 275 14.76 -1.20 0.22
C ARG A 275 14.22 -1.75 1.55
N TRP A 276 14.16 -3.07 1.71
CA TRP A 276 13.78 -3.69 2.98
C TRP A 276 14.74 -3.31 4.11
N ASN A 277 16.06 -3.40 3.86
CA ASN A 277 17.08 -3.08 4.85
C ASN A 277 17.04 -1.60 5.25
N ALA A 278 16.93 -0.68 4.27
CA ALA A 278 16.83 0.75 4.55
C ALA A 278 15.60 1.08 5.41
N TYR A 279 14.45 0.46 5.11
CA TYR A 279 13.23 0.67 5.89
C TYR A 279 13.35 0.12 7.31
N VAL A 280 13.83 -1.11 7.47
CA VAL A 280 14.04 -1.73 8.80
C VAL A 280 15.06 -0.93 9.63
N GLN A 281 16.14 -0.46 9.02
CA GLN A 281 17.12 0.38 9.67
C GLN A 281 16.51 1.71 10.18
N TRP A 282 15.71 2.35 9.32
CA TRP A 282 15.00 3.58 9.69
C TRP A 282 14.02 3.35 10.86
N LEU A 283 13.27 2.23 10.84
CA LEU A 283 12.38 1.87 11.94
C LEU A 283 13.12 1.65 13.26
N ASP A 284 14.34 1.06 13.22
CA ASP A 284 15.20 0.87 14.39
C ASP A 284 15.66 2.23 14.95
N GLU A 285 16.20 3.11 14.11
CA GLU A 285 16.66 4.44 14.48
C GLU A 285 15.57 5.30 15.15
N HIS A 286 14.31 5.08 14.77
CA HIS A 286 13.14 5.76 15.33
C HIS A 286 12.45 4.96 16.44
N HIS A 287 13.07 3.86 16.93
CA HIS A 287 12.58 3.02 18.02
C HIS A 287 11.15 2.44 17.77
N LEU A 288 10.85 2.16 16.50
CA LEU A 288 9.55 1.60 16.08
C LEU A 288 9.52 0.06 16.08
N LEU A 289 10.68 -0.59 16.13
CA LEU A 289 10.79 -2.06 16.22
C LEU A 289 10.62 -2.52 17.66
N LYS A 290 9.38 -2.54 18.15
CA LYS A 290 9.05 -2.98 19.51
C LYS A 290 8.12 -4.18 19.49
N ARG A 291 8.47 -5.20 20.26
CA ARG A 291 7.58 -6.31 20.56
C ARG A 291 6.39 -5.85 21.41
N HIS A 292 5.35 -6.68 21.48
CA HIS A 292 4.18 -6.38 22.31
C HIS A 292 4.48 -6.23 23.81
N ASP A 293 5.55 -6.86 24.30
CA ASP A 293 6.04 -6.72 25.68
C ASP A 293 6.88 -5.43 25.91
N GLY A 294 7.05 -4.60 24.86
CA GLY A 294 7.82 -3.38 24.89
C GLY A 294 9.33 -3.57 24.63
N THR A 295 9.81 -4.80 24.46
CA THR A 295 11.22 -5.09 24.14
C THR A 295 11.56 -4.51 22.76
N HIS A 296 12.59 -3.69 22.70
CA HIS A 296 13.14 -3.17 21.46
C HIS A 296 13.95 -4.24 20.72
N LEU A 297 13.77 -4.32 19.41
CA LEU A 297 14.58 -5.15 18.50
C LEU A 297 15.45 -4.21 17.65
N SER A 298 16.76 -4.49 17.61
CA SER A 298 17.64 -3.75 16.69
C SER A 298 17.58 -4.35 15.28
N ALA A 299 17.83 -3.53 14.28
CA ALA A 299 17.89 -3.97 12.87
C ALA A 299 18.91 -5.10 12.67
N ASP A 300 20.05 -5.08 13.38
CA ASP A 300 21.07 -6.13 13.33
C ASP A 300 20.56 -7.50 13.80
N GLN A 301 19.53 -7.53 14.62
CA GLN A 301 18.89 -8.77 15.09
C GLN A 301 17.89 -9.33 14.08
N LEU A 302 17.57 -8.57 13.04
CA LEU A 302 16.55 -8.86 12.06
C LEU A 302 17.19 -9.16 10.71
N SER A 303 17.04 -10.39 10.22
CA SER A 303 17.31 -10.69 8.81
C SER A 303 16.09 -10.35 7.98
N THR A 304 16.25 -9.53 6.96
CA THR A 304 15.14 -9.20 6.03
C THR A 304 14.95 -10.28 4.96
N ALA A 305 15.94 -11.16 4.73
CA ALA A 305 15.86 -12.21 3.74
C ALA A 305 14.64 -13.15 3.89
N PRO A 306 14.22 -13.57 5.11
CA PRO A 306 13.03 -14.38 5.26
C PRO A 306 11.71 -13.62 5.15
N LEU A 307 11.71 -12.27 5.05
CA LEU A 307 10.50 -11.47 4.99
C LEU A 307 9.79 -11.56 3.64
N TYR A 308 10.53 -11.84 2.57
CA TYR A 308 9.98 -11.86 1.21
C TYR A 308 10.61 -12.94 0.33
N THR A 309 9.98 -13.17 -0.82
CA THR A 309 10.54 -13.99 -1.92
C THR A 309 10.11 -13.45 -3.27
N ASN A 310 11.02 -13.51 -4.24
CA ASN A 310 10.74 -13.24 -5.66
C ASN A 310 10.64 -14.54 -6.49
N ASN A 311 10.87 -15.71 -5.87
CA ASN A 311 10.99 -16.98 -6.60
C ASN A 311 9.70 -17.40 -7.32
N LEU A 312 8.54 -16.89 -6.88
CA LEU A 312 7.24 -17.23 -7.46
C LEU A 312 6.87 -16.38 -8.69
N LEU A 313 7.62 -15.31 -8.95
CA LEU A 313 7.31 -14.36 -10.04
C LEU A 313 7.70 -14.86 -11.44
N GLY A 314 8.45 -15.95 -11.54
CA GLY A 314 8.91 -16.47 -12.83
C GLY A 314 9.85 -15.52 -13.58
N ILE A 315 10.56 -14.68 -12.85
CA ILE A 315 11.53 -13.71 -13.39
C ILE A 315 12.89 -14.41 -13.44
N PHE A 316 13.34 -14.75 -14.63
CA PHE A 316 14.65 -15.31 -14.92
C PHE A 316 15.43 -14.36 -15.80
#